data_6ee264eb2c6501a87b9de8ad484d5063
#
_entry.id   6ee264eb2c6501a87b9de8ad484d5063
#
_cell.length_a   1.000
_cell.length_b   1.000
_cell.length_c   1.000
_cell.angle_alpha   90.00
_cell.angle_beta   90.00
_cell.angle_gamma   90.00
#
_symmetry.space_group_name_H-M   'P 1'
#
loop_
_entity.id
_entity.type
_entity.pdbx_description
1 polymer ?
#
loop_
_entity_poly.entity_id
_entity_poly.type
_entity_poly.pdbx_seq_one_letter_code
_entity_poly.pdbx_strand_id
1 'polypeptide(L)'
;MQKFEKGFFVGAATAAHQVEGNNIHSDYWAQEQLPHTSFTEPSGIACDHYNKYEEDIKLLADAGLNAYRFSIEWARIEPEEGKFDPAEIEHYHKVIACCKAHGVEPVVTLLHFTSPKWLIAKGGWEAESTVEYFKRYVSYVMEQLGRELHIVCTINEANMGLQLAAISKRFRLMAEQAAKAAANAGKSAEGSVQVGMNFQKMMENMKYAAAENAAVFG
;
A
#
# COMPACT_ATOMS: atom_id res chain seq x y z
N MET A 1 -21.15 -20.27 -23.23
CA MET A 1 -20.32 -19.26 -22.52
C MET A 1 -20.52 -17.92 -23.19
N GLN A 2 -20.87 -16.91 -22.43
CA GLN A 2 -20.96 -15.54 -22.93
C GLN A 2 -19.51 -15.07 -23.17
N LYS A 3 -19.17 -14.68 -24.39
CA LYS A 3 -17.83 -14.15 -24.71
C LYS A 3 -17.84 -12.65 -24.46
N PHE A 4 -16.79 -12.15 -23.81
CA PHE A 4 -16.57 -10.72 -23.72
C PHE A 4 -16.34 -10.10 -25.09
N GLU A 5 -16.72 -8.84 -25.26
CA GLU A 5 -16.46 -8.11 -26.49
C GLU A 5 -14.95 -7.98 -26.77
N LYS A 6 -14.60 -7.82 -28.05
CA LYS A 6 -13.21 -7.62 -28.45
C LYS A 6 -12.67 -6.33 -27.79
N GLY A 7 -11.54 -6.45 -27.11
CA GLY A 7 -10.92 -5.33 -26.38
C GLY A 7 -11.33 -5.19 -24.92
N PHE A 8 -12.22 -6.07 -24.42
CA PHE A 8 -12.53 -6.12 -23.00
C PHE A 8 -11.36 -6.71 -22.21
N PHE A 9 -10.92 -6.02 -21.17
CA PHE A 9 -9.85 -6.51 -20.30
C PHE A 9 -10.40 -7.43 -19.21
N VAL A 10 -9.82 -8.63 -19.12
CA VAL A 10 -10.02 -9.58 -18.05
C VAL A 10 -8.65 -9.84 -17.44
N GLY A 11 -8.45 -9.49 -16.18
CA GLY A 11 -7.11 -9.51 -15.61
C GLY A 11 -7.07 -9.82 -14.14
N ALA A 12 -5.85 -9.81 -13.60
CA ALA A 12 -5.56 -9.90 -12.18
C ALA A 12 -4.86 -8.62 -11.71
N ALA A 13 -4.88 -8.40 -10.39
CA ALA A 13 -4.25 -7.25 -9.76
C ALA A 13 -3.39 -7.69 -8.57
N THR A 14 -2.21 -7.09 -8.46
CA THR A 14 -1.30 -7.23 -7.32
C THR A 14 -0.76 -5.86 -6.91
N ALA A 15 -0.03 -5.81 -5.79
CA ALA A 15 0.74 -4.65 -5.38
C ALA A 15 2.17 -5.07 -5.01
N ALA A 16 3.14 -4.22 -5.27
CA ALA A 16 4.56 -4.49 -5.11
C ALA A 16 4.90 -5.06 -3.72
N HIS A 17 4.52 -4.37 -2.65
CA HIS A 17 4.80 -4.82 -1.29
C HIS A 17 4.19 -6.20 -0.96
N GLN A 18 3.03 -6.53 -1.57
CA GLN A 18 2.32 -7.78 -1.30
C GLN A 18 2.97 -9.01 -1.96
N VAL A 19 3.65 -8.84 -3.10
CA VAL A 19 4.10 -9.97 -3.91
C VAL A 19 5.59 -9.97 -4.25
N GLU A 20 6.25 -8.81 -4.33
CA GLU A 20 7.64 -8.73 -4.80
C GLU A 20 8.64 -9.29 -3.81
N GLY A 21 8.43 -9.07 -2.51
CA GLY A 21 9.36 -9.44 -1.43
C GLY A 21 10.49 -8.43 -1.23
N ASN A 22 11.11 -8.48 -0.05
CA ASN A 22 12.29 -7.69 0.33
C ASN A 22 12.16 -6.18 0.06
N ASN A 23 11.01 -5.60 0.33
CA ASN A 23 10.74 -4.16 0.16
C ASN A 23 11.32 -3.33 1.32
N ILE A 24 12.62 -3.47 1.57
CA ILE A 24 13.34 -3.03 2.77
C ILE A 24 13.40 -1.50 2.96
N HIS A 25 13.11 -0.73 1.93
CA HIS A 25 13.12 0.73 1.97
C HIS A 25 11.74 1.34 2.19
N SER A 26 10.68 0.50 2.29
CA SER A 26 9.32 0.97 2.52
C SER A 26 9.01 1.21 4.00
N ASP A 27 8.02 2.04 4.22
CA ASP A 27 7.43 2.33 5.53
C ASP A 27 6.78 1.08 6.15
N TYR A 28 6.09 0.25 5.35
CA TYR A 28 5.48 -0.99 5.82
C TYR A 28 6.53 -1.99 6.29
N TRP A 29 7.62 -2.18 5.53
CA TRP A 29 8.73 -3.02 5.99
C TRP A 29 9.27 -2.57 7.34
N ALA A 30 9.45 -1.25 7.52
CA ALA A 30 9.92 -0.70 8.78
C ALA A 30 8.91 -0.94 9.93
N GLN A 31 7.61 -0.78 9.66
CA GLN A 31 6.55 -1.04 10.64
C GLN A 31 6.45 -2.52 11.03
N GLU A 32 6.66 -3.45 10.09
CA GLU A 32 6.67 -4.89 10.35
C GLU A 32 7.72 -5.32 11.38
N GLN A 33 8.84 -4.59 11.47
CA GLN A 33 9.94 -4.89 12.40
C GLN A 33 9.73 -4.31 13.81
N LEU A 34 8.69 -3.53 14.05
CA LEU A 34 8.45 -2.91 15.36
C LEU A 34 7.92 -3.94 16.38
N PRO A 35 8.32 -3.83 17.67
CA PRO A 35 7.89 -4.76 18.72
C PRO A 35 6.37 -4.83 18.93
N HIS A 36 5.65 -3.76 18.58
CA HIS A 36 4.18 -3.62 18.75
C HIS A 36 3.47 -3.40 17.42
N THR A 37 4.00 -3.98 16.37
CA THR A 37 3.39 -3.88 15.04
C THR A 37 1.98 -4.45 15.02
N SER A 38 1.13 -3.88 14.16
CA SER A 38 -0.20 -4.42 13.85
C SER A 38 -0.16 -5.54 12.82
N PHE A 39 0.99 -5.76 12.19
CA PHE A 39 1.17 -6.86 11.23
C PHE A 39 1.28 -8.20 11.97
N THR A 40 0.61 -9.22 11.45
CA THR A 40 0.61 -10.56 12.05
C THR A 40 1.95 -11.25 11.85
N GLU A 41 2.58 -11.02 10.70
CA GLU A 41 3.87 -11.55 10.30
C GLU A 41 4.56 -10.60 9.31
N PRO A 42 5.89 -10.59 9.21
CA PRO A 42 6.62 -9.78 8.25
C PRO A 42 6.41 -10.29 6.82
N SER A 43 6.37 -9.39 5.85
CA SER A 43 6.23 -9.71 4.43
C SER A 43 7.39 -10.54 3.87
N GLY A 44 8.60 -10.31 4.36
CA GLY A 44 9.80 -11.07 3.98
C GLY A 44 10.01 -11.14 2.47
N ILE A 45 10.14 -12.35 1.96
CA ILE A 45 10.28 -12.61 0.52
C ILE A 45 8.93 -12.58 -0.23
N ALA A 46 7.81 -12.58 0.49
CA ALA A 46 6.45 -12.66 -0.07
C ALA A 46 6.30 -13.80 -1.09
N CYS A 47 5.82 -13.51 -2.31
CA CYS A 47 5.76 -14.48 -3.42
C CYS A 47 7.02 -14.50 -4.27
N ASP A 48 8.01 -13.67 -3.95
CA ASP A 48 9.24 -13.50 -4.74
C ASP A 48 8.97 -13.07 -6.21
N HIS A 49 7.89 -12.33 -6.40
CA HIS A 49 7.49 -11.87 -7.74
C HIS A 49 8.56 -11.02 -8.41
N TYR A 50 9.36 -10.28 -7.63
CA TYR A 50 10.47 -9.50 -8.15
C TYR A 50 11.42 -10.34 -9.01
N ASN A 51 11.71 -11.57 -8.61
CA ASN A 51 12.57 -12.48 -9.35
C ASN A 51 11.79 -13.44 -10.28
N LYS A 52 10.49 -13.65 -10.02
CA LYS A 52 9.65 -14.64 -10.73
C LYS A 52 8.61 -14.03 -11.65
N TYR A 53 8.68 -12.72 -11.93
CA TYR A 53 7.68 -12.03 -12.75
C TYR A 53 7.46 -12.68 -14.12
N GLU A 54 8.49 -13.27 -14.73
CA GLU A 54 8.36 -13.95 -16.02
C GLU A 54 7.46 -15.19 -15.93
N GLU A 55 7.65 -16.01 -14.88
CA GLU A 55 6.82 -17.20 -14.64
C GLU A 55 5.39 -16.79 -14.29
N ASP A 56 5.22 -15.81 -13.44
CA ASP A 56 3.92 -15.34 -12.96
C ASP A 56 3.09 -14.71 -14.09
N ILE A 57 3.71 -13.88 -14.93
CA ILE A 57 3.06 -13.26 -16.09
C ILE A 57 2.69 -14.33 -17.12
N LYS A 58 3.55 -15.32 -17.33
CA LYS A 58 3.24 -16.45 -18.19
C LYS A 58 2.03 -17.25 -17.70
N LEU A 59 1.98 -17.56 -16.38
CA LEU A 59 0.83 -18.25 -15.77
C LEU A 59 -0.47 -17.45 -15.95
N LEU A 60 -0.42 -16.14 -15.81
CA LEU A 60 -1.55 -15.25 -16.02
C LEU A 60 -2.04 -15.31 -17.49
N ALA A 61 -1.12 -15.25 -18.44
CA ALA A 61 -1.42 -15.36 -19.86
C ALA A 61 -1.98 -16.75 -20.24
N ASP A 62 -1.38 -17.82 -19.72
CA ASP A 62 -1.84 -19.21 -19.92
C ASP A 62 -3.25 -19.44 -19.34
N ALA A 63 -3.62 -18.72 -18.28
CA ALA A 63 -4.98 -18.71 -17.73
C ALA A 63 -6.00 -17.96 -18.61
N GLY A 64 -5.55 -17.34 -19.69
CA GLY A 64 -6.40 -16.60 -20.65
C GLY A 64 -6.71 -15.16 -20.21
N LEU A 65 -5.97 -14.63 -19.25
CA LEU A 65 -6.07 -13.22 -18.85
C LEU A 65 -5.28 -12.34 -19.83
N ASN A 66 -5.80 -11.16 -20.13
CA ASN A 66 -5.23 -10.23 -21.11
C ASN A 66 -4.87 -8.86 -20.50
N ALA A 67 -4.95 -8.73 -19.18
CA ALA A 67 -4.51 -7.54 -18.45
C ALA A 67 -3.91 -7.93 -17.10
N TYR A 68 -2.88 -7.21 -16.68
CA TYR A 68 -2.25 -7.36 -15.37
C TYR A 68 -2.02 -6.01 -14.74
N ARG A 69 -2.67 -5.77 -13.59
CA ARG A 69 -2.43 -4.58 -12.79
C ARG A 69 -1.39 -4.89 -11.72
N PHE A 70 -0.32 -4.10 -11.71
CA PHE A 70 0.72 -4.15 -10.68
C PHE A 70 1.13 -2.73 -10.29
N SER A 71 1.86 -2.57 -9.19
CA SER A 71 2.36 -1.26 -8.79
C SER A 71 3.87 -1.16 -8.97
N ILE A 72 4.33 0.04 -9.28
CA ILE A 72 5.74 0.42 -9.17
C ILE A 72 5.98 0.84 -7.72
N GLU A 73 7.01 0.28 -7.09
CA GLU A 73 7.30 0.57 -5.69
C GLU A 73 8.17 1.82 -5.56
N TRP A 74 7.57 2.90 -5.03
CA TRP A 74 8.29 4.16 -4.83
C TRP A 74 9.53 3.98 -3.95
N ALA A 75 9.43 3.15 -2.90
CA ALA A 75 10.54 2.90 -2.00
C ALA A 75 11.75 2.21 -2.67
N ARG A 76 11.54 1.48 -3.76
CA ARG A 76 12.62 0.92 -4.59
C ARG A 76 13.20 1.97 -5.52
N ILE A 77 12.32 2.69 -6.22
CA ILE A 77 12.73 3.71 -7.19
C ILE A 77 13.51 4.85 -6.53
N GLU A 78 13.12 5.25 -5.32
CA GLU A 78 13.74 6.34 -4.55
C GLU A 78 14.00 5.89 -3.11
N PRO A 79 14.98 4.99 -2.88
CA PRO A 79 15.28 4.43 -1.55
C PRO A 79 15.77 5.47 -0.54
N GLU A 80 16.38 6.55 -1.01
CA GLU A 80 16.75 7.73 -0.25
C GLU A 80 16.22 8.98 -0.96
N GLU A 81 15.87 10.02 -0.22
CA GLU A 81 15.32 11.26 -0.78
C GLU A 81 16.21 11.83 -1.90
N GLY A 82 15.62 11.97 -3.08
CA GLY A 82 16.30 12.52 -4.26
C GLY A 82 17.30 11.58 -4.94
N LYS A 83 17.46 10.35 -4.45
CA LYS A 83 18.35 9.36 -5.06
C LYS A 83 17.52 8.28 -5.74
N PHE A 84 17.39 8.41 -7.04
CA PHE A 84 16.68 7.43 -7.86
C PHE A 84 17.61 6.28 -8.25
N ASP A 85 17.09 5.04 -8.20
CA ASP A 85 17.80 3.85 -8.62
C ASP A 85 17.40 3.47 -10.06
N PRO A 86 18.29 3.64 -11.05
CA PRO A 86 18.00 3.29 -12.43
C PRO A 86 17.90 1.77 -12.65
N ALA A 87 18.46 0.93 -11.76
CA ALA A 87 18.34 -0.51 -11.87
C ALA A 87 16.90 -0.97 -11.60
N GLU A 88 16.20 -0.28 -10.69
CA GLU A 88 14.80 -0.57 -10.42
C GLU A 88 13.89 -0.12 -11.57
N ILE A 89 14.22 0.97 -12.25
CA ILE A 89 13.53 1.36 -13.50
C ILE A 89 13.71 0.28 -14.57
N GLU A 90 14.93 -0.21 -14.76
CA GLU A 90 15.22 -1.28 -15.72
C GLU A 90 14.47 -2.58 -15.38
N HIS A 91 14.31 -2.89 -14.08
CA HIS A 91 13.48 -4.01 -13.65
C HIS A 91 12.04 -3.85 -14.12
N TYR A 92 11.40 -2.69 -13.87
CA TYR A 92 10.02 -2.46 -14.31
C TYR A 92 9.87 -2.38 -15.85
N HIS A 93 10.88 -1.92 -16.58
CA HIS A 93 10.94 -2.07 -18.04
C HIS A 93 10.80 -3.53 -18.47
N LYS A 94 11.54 -4.44 -17.82
CA LYS A 94 11.48 -5.88 -18.10
C LYS A 94 10.11 -6.47 -17.78
N VAL A 95 9.50 -6.10 -16.66
CA VAL A 95 8.14 -6.53 -16.28
C VAL A 95 7.12 -6.08 -17.33
N ILE A 96 7.16 -4.82 -17.76
CA ILE A 96 6.28 -4.26 -18.79
C ILE A 96 6.49 -4.97 -20.12
N ALA A 97 7.74 -5.17 -20.53
CA ALA A 97 8.08 -5.87 -21.78
C ALA A 97 7.60 -7.32 -21.75
N CYS A 98 7.74 -8.00 -20.61
CA CYS A 98 7.25 -9.36 -20.42
C CYS A 98 5.72 -9.44 -20.56
N CYS A 99 4.97 -8.53 -19.97
CA CYS A 99 3.52 -8.44 -20.15
C CYS A 99 3.16 -8.34 -21.64
N LYS A 100 3.77 -7.40 -22.34
CA LYS A 100 3.52 -7.17 -23.77
C LYS A 100 3.88 -8.39 -24.64
N ALA A 101 4.99 -9.05 -24.34
CA ALA A 101 5.43 -10.26 -25.05
C ALA A 101 4.41 -11.41 -24.93
N HIS A 102 3.68 -11.47 -23.83
CA HIS A 102 2.63 -12.47 -23.60
C HIS A 102 1.21 -11.99 -23.98
N GLY A 103 1.09 -10.82 -24.61
CA GLY A 103 -0.22 -10.26 -24.99
C GLY A 103 -1.08 -9.80 -23.81
N VAL A 104 -0.43 -9.49 -22.69
CA VAL A 104 -1.06 -9.00 -21.47
C VAL A 104 -0.86 -7.48 -21.38
N GLU A 105 -1.95 -6.71 -21.28
CA GLU A 105 -1.87 -5.26 -21.12
C GLU A 105 -1.41 -4.89 -19.71
N PRO A 106 -0.28 -4.16 -19.56
CA PRO A 106 0.16 -3.68 -18.26
C PRO A 106 -0.69 -2.49 -17.80
N VAL A 107 -1.31 -2.63 -16.62
CA VAL A 107 -2.04 -1.56 -15.92
C VAL A 107 -1.21 -1.17 -14.70
N VAL A 108 -0.52 -0.04 -14.78
CA VAL A 108 0.46 0.34 -13.77
C VAL A 108 -0.14 1.25 -12.72
N THR A 109 0.05 0.91 -11.45
CA THR A 109 -0.29 1.76 -10.30
C THR A 109 0.98 2.45 -9.78
N LEU A 110 0.98 3.78 -9.69
CA LEU A 110 2.14 4.55 -9.26
C LEU A 110 2.33 4.55 -7.74
N LEU A 111 1.25 4.46 -6.97
CA LEU A 111 1.28 4.34 -5.52
C LEU A 111 0.25 3.34 -5.04
N HIS A 112 0.69 2.32 -4.32
CA HIS A 112 -0.19 1.32 -3.71
C HIS A 112 0.13 1.14 -2.22
N PHE A 113 -0.36 2.06 -1.41
CA PHE A 113 -0.24 2.19 0.05
C PHE A 113 1.16 2.51 0.56
N THR A 114 2.17 1.70 0.19
CA THR A 114 3.54 1.85 0.70
C THR A 114 4.23 3.10 0.18
N SER A 115 5.06 3.68 1.02
CA SER A 115 5.88 4.86 0.73
C SER A 115 7.33 4.61 1.16
N PRO A 116 8.31 5.36 0.65
CA PRO A 116 9.67 5.27 1.17
C PRO A 116 9.73 5.64 2.66
N LYS A 117 10.45 4.86 3.45
CA LYS A 117 10.61 5.11 4.89
C LYS A 117 11.16 6.50 5.22
N TRP A 118 11.99 7.09 4.36
CA TRP A 118 12.49 8.46 4.55
C TRP A 118 11.37 9.51 4.54
N LEU A 119 10.24 9.24 3.86
CA LEU A 119 9.10 10.15 3.82
C LEU A 119 8.45 10.33 5.19
N ILE A 120 8.48 9.29 6.06
CA ILE A 120 7.94 9.35 7.42
C ILE A 120 8.67 10.42 8.25
N ALA A 121 10.00 10.47 8.15
CA ALA A 121 10.81 11.50 8.83
C ALA A 121 10.49 12.93 8.37
N LYS A 122 9.84 13.08 7.21
CA LYS A 122 9.38 14.36 6.65
C LYS A 122 7.91 14.68 6.98
N GLY A 123 7.25 13.87 7.80
CA GLY A 123 5.85 14.03 8.19
C GLY A 123 4.87 13.18 7.38
N GLY A 124 5.34 12.30 6.50
CA GLY A 124 4.50 11.36 5.76
C GLY A 124 3.45 12.06 4.90
N TRP A 125 2.31 11.41 4.73
CA TRP A 125 1.19 11.93 3.94
C TRP A 125 0.41 13.08 4.62
N GLU A 126 0.75 13.45 5.85
CA GLU A 126 0.16 14.61 6.53
C GLU A 126 0.93 15.92 6.21
N ALA A 127 2.14 15.82 5.70
CA ALA A 127 2.95 16.99 5.35
C ALA A 127 2.63 17.49 3.93
N GLU A 128 2.41 18.80 3.78
CA GLU A 128 2.16 19.44 2.48
C GLU A 128 3.31 19.19 1.48
N SER A 129 4.55 19.10 1.98
CA SER A 129 5.74 18.82 1.16
C SER A 129 5.68 17.46 0.45
N THR A 130 4.88 16.51 0.93
CA THR A 130 4.72 15.18 0.31
C THR A 130 4.14 15.27 -1.10
N VAL A 131 3.35 16.28 -1.39
CA VAL A 131 2.83 16.54 -2.75
C VAL A 131 3.98 16.75 -3.73
N GLU A 132 4.98 17.55 -3.37
CA GLU A 132 6.14 17.81 -4.24
C GLU A 132 7.06 16.59 -4.36
N TYR A 133 7.23 15.82 -3.28
CA TYR A 133 7.98 14.57 -3.33
C TYR A 133 7.31 13.53 -4.23
N PHE A 134 6.00 13.35 -4.09
CA PHE A 134 5.25 12.44 -4.94
C PHE A 134 5.26 12.89 -6.41
N LYS A 135 5.09 14.18 -6.67
CA LYS A 135 5.21 14.75 -8.02
C LYS A 135 6.58 14.49 -8.64
N ARG A 136 7.66 14.66 -7.88
CA ARG A 136 9.03 14.37 -8.33
C ARG A 136 9.19 12.91 -8.73
N TYR A 137 8.73 11.99 -7.87
CA TYR A 137 8.73 10.55 -8.15
C TYR A 137 7.93 10.20 -9.40
N VAL A 138 6.68 10.67 -9.49
CA VAL A 138 5.81 10.42 -10.65
C VAL A 138 6.43 10.97 -11.92
N SER A 139 6.99 12.19 -11.88
CA SER A 139 7.64 12.79 -13.05
C SER A 139 8.80 11.93 -13.52
N TYR A 140 9.66 11.45 -12.61
CA TYR A 140 10.78 10.57 -12.93
C TYR A 140 10.30 9.24 -13.55
N VAL A 141 9.34 8.56 -12.93
CA VAL A 141 8.80 7.30 -13.46
C VAL A 141 8.17 7.49 -14.85
N MET A 142 7.36 8.54 -15.03
CA MET A 142 6.70 8.79 -16.31
C MET A 142 7.66 9.24 -17.42
N GLU A 143 8.76 9.88 -17.06
CA GLU A 143 9.82 10.21 -18.01
C GLU A 143 10.52 8.95 -18.53
N GLN A 144 10.73 7.95 -17.68
CA GLN A 144 11.39 6.70 -17.99
C GLN A 144 10.43 5.69 -18.67
N LEU A 145 9.27 5.43 -18.08
CA LEU A 145 8.38 4.33 -18.44
C LEU A 145 7.11 4.77 -19.20
N GLY A 146 6.75 6.05 -19.12
CA GLY A 146 5.43 6.54 -19.56
C GLY A 146 5.08 6.26 -21.02
N ARG A 147 6.07 6.22 -21.89
CA ARG A 147 5.85 5.90 -23.34
C ARG A 147 5.42 4.46 -23.58
N GLU A 148 5.62 3.58 -22.62
CA GLU A 148 5.30 2.16 -22.72
C GLU A 148 3.94 1.83 -22.10
N LEU A 149 3.32 2.78 -21.41
CA LEU A 149 2.11 2.57 -20.63
C LEU A 149 0.90 3.21 -21.32
N HIS A 150 -0.19 2.45 -21.45
CA HIS A 150 -1.47 2.96 -21.93
C HIS A 150 -2.42 3.29 -20.79
N ILE A 151 -2.35 2.52 -19.68
CA ILE A 151 -3.26 2.65 -18.55
C ILE A 151 -2.43 2.82 -17.27
N VAL A 152 -2.68 3.93 -16.57
CA VAL A 152 -2.01 4.26 -15.31
C VAL A 152 -3.03 4.61 -14.24
N CYS A 153 -2.91 3.98 -13.08
CA CYS A 153 -3.61 4.32 -11.85
C CYS A 153 -2.67 5.17 -10.98
N THR A 154 -3.05 6.37 -10.62
CA THR A 154 -2.15 7.27 -9.89
C THR A 154 -1.94 6.82 -8.43
N ILE A 155 -3.03 6.70 -7.67
CA ILE A 155 -3.02 6.31 -6.26
C ILE A 155 -4.10 5.28 -6.03
N ASN A 156 -3.73 4.13 -5.44
CA ASN A 156 -4.69 3.11 -5.05
C ASN A 156 -5.48 3.59 -3.83
N GLU A 157 -6.82 3.54 -3.92
CA GLU A 157 -7.72 3.83 -2.81
C GLU A 157 -7.41 5.13 -2.06
N ALA A 158 -7.19 6.22 -2.79
CA ALA A 158 -6.78 7.52 -2.25
C ALA A 158 -7.69 8.06 -1.12
N ASN A 159 -8.94 7.62 -1.08
CA ASN A 159 -9.94 7.99 -0.07
C ASN A 159 -10.02 7.00 1.12
N MET A 160 -9.27 5.91 1.13
CA MET A 160 -9.31 4.89 2.19
C MET A 160 -9.00 5.48 3.56
N GLY A 161 -7.97 6.31 3.67
CA GLY A 161 -7.60 6.98 4.93
C GLY A 161 -8.74 7.82 5.50
N LEU A 162 -9.46 8.56 4.66
CA LEU A 162 -10.63 9.35 5.05
C LEU A 162 -11.79 8.47 5.50
N GLN A 163 -12.04 7.36 4.79
CA GLN A 163 -13.09 6.40 5.16
C GLN A 163 -12.79 5.74 6.49
N LEU A 164 -11.57 5.29 6.72
CA LEU A 164 -11.14 4.69 8.00
C LEU A 164 -11.22 5.69 9.15
N ALA A 165 -10.83 6.93 8.94
CA ALA A 165 -10.96 7.99 9.94
C ALA A 165 -12.43 8.27 10.29
N ALA A 166 -13.32 8.31 9.29
CA ALA A 166 -14.75 8.50 9.50
C ALA A 166 -15.38 7.31 10.27
N ILE A 167 -15.01 6.08 9.92
CA ILE A 167 -15.46 4.86 10.61
C ILE A 167 -14.96 4.87 12.07
N SER A 168 -13.70 5.17 12.31
CA SER A 168 -13.11 5.23 13.65
C SER A 168 -13.80 6.30 14.51
N LYS A 169 -14.08 7.48 13.94
CA LYS A 169 -14.83 8.53 14.63
C LYS A 169 -16.25 8.07 15.01
N ARG A 170 -16.93 7.36 14.08
CA ARG A 170 -18.27 6.82 14.34
C ARG A 170 -18.27 5.79 15.47
N PHE A 171 -17.31 4.86 15.47
CA PHE A 171 -17.16 3.89 16.56
C PHE A 171 -16.91 4.54 17.90
N ARG A 172 -16.05 5.56 17.95
CA ARG A 172 -15.79 6.31 19.18
C ARG A 172 -17.06 6.99 19.71
N LEU A 173 -17.83 7.65 18.84
CA LEU A 173 -19.08 8.29 19.24
C LEU A 173 -20.12 7.26 19.74
N MET A 174 -20.20 6.09 19.11
CA MET A 174 -21.09 5.00 19.57
C MET A 174 -20.65 4.47 20.93
N ALA A 175 -19.36 4.30 21.18
CA ALA A 175 -18.83 3.88 22.48
C ALA A 175 -19.10 4.91 23.57
N GLU A 176 -18.94 6.19 23.30
CA GLU A 176 -19.26 7.29 24.20
C GLU A 176 -20.78 7.34 24.55
N GLN A 177 -21.63 7.13 23.54
CA GLN A 177 -23.09 7.06 23.74
C GLN A 177 -23.50 5.85 24.57
N ALA A 178 -22.91 4.67 24.29
CA ALA A 178 -23.15 3.46 25.08
C ALA A 178 -22.71 3.62 26.54
N ALA A 179 -21.56 4.23 26.79
CA ALA A 179 -21.06 4.51 28.13
C ALA A 179 -21.99 5.48 28.89
N LYS A 180 -22.46 6.55 28.22
CA LYS A 180 -23.45 7.48 28.82
C LYS A 180 -24.77 6.80 29.13
N ALA A 181 -25.27 5.95 28.23
CA ALA A 181 -26.52 5.19 28.44
C ALA A 181 -26.39 4.20 29.62
N ALA A 182 -25.25 3.52 29.74
CA ALA A 182 -24.96 2.62 30.85
C ALA A 182 -24.86 3.36 32.19
N ALA A 183 -24.21 4.52 32.23
CA ALA A 183 -24.14 5.37 33.42
C ALA A 183 -25.53 5.86 33.88
N ASN A 184 -26.38 6.26 32.93
CA ASN A 184 -27.74 6.70 33.23
C ASN A 184 -28.69 5.55 33.67
N ALA A 185 -28.39 4.30 33.28
CA ALA A 185 -29.18 3.13 33.62
C ALA A 185 -28.82 2.51 34.99
N GLY A 186 -27.85 3.04 35.72
CA GLY A 186 -27.44 2.53 37.04
C GLY A 186 -26.86 1.11 37.04
N LYS A 187 -26.48 0.60 35.88
CA LYS A 187 -25.85 -0.73 35.72
C LYS A 187 -24.33 -0.59 35.79
N SER A 188 -23.68 -1.45 36.59
CA SER A 188 -22.22 -1.51 36.62
C SER A 188 -21.66 -1.81 35.24
N ALA A 189 -20.70 -1.01 34.80
CA ALA A 189 -20.23 -0.90 33.44
C ALA A 189 -19.24 -2.01 33.02
N GLU A 190 -19.16 -3.14 33.70
CA GLU A 190 -18.11 -4.15 33.43
C GLU A 190 -18.11 -4.73 32.02
N GLY A 191 -19.26 -4.97 31.41
CA GLY A 191 -19.35 -5.53 30.05
C GLY A 191 -19.08 -4.51 28.93
N SER A 192 -19.39 -3.25 29.14
CA SER A 192 -19.14 -2.17 28.16
C SER A 192 -17.71 -1.61 28.25
N VAL A 193 -17.06 -1.77 29.40
CA VAL A 193 -15.65 -1.43 29.63
C VAL A 193 -14.71 -2.31 28.81
N GLN A 194 -15.02 -3.61 28.65
CA GLN A 194 -14.17 -4.55 27.91
C GLN A 194 -14.06 -4.19 26.40
N VAL A 195 -15.17 -3.81 25.75
CA VAL A 195 -15.17 -3.40 24.34
C VAL A 195 -14.50 -2.03 24.18
N GLY A 196 -14.73 -1.10 25.11
CA GLY A 196 -14.07 0.20 25.14
C GLY A 196 -12.56 0.11 25.37
N MET A 197 -12.10 -0.79 26.27
CA MET A 197 -10.67 -0.99 26.55
C MET A 197 -9.95 -1.63 25.37
N ASN A 198 -10.55 -2.58 24.65
CA ASN A 198 -9.93 -3.19 23.47
C ASN A 198 -9.74 -2.16 22.34
N PHE A 199 -10.71 -1.27 22.15
CA PHE A 199 -10.60 -0.20 21.15
C PHE A 199 -9.60 0.87 21.57
N GLN A 200 -9.59 1.25 22.87
CA GLN A 200 -8.63 2.19 23.41
C GLN A 200 -7.20 1.63 23.33
N LYS A 201 -6.99 0.35 23.62
CA LYS A 201 -5.72 -0.35 23.48
C LYS A 201 -5.26 -0.43 22.02
N MET A 202 -6.18 -0.64 21.09
CA MET A 202 -5.90 -0.57 19.64
C MET A 202 -5.47 0.85 19.23
N MET A 203 -6.16 1.89 19.69
CA MET A 203 -5.81 3.30 19.42
C MET A 203 -4.50 3.72 20.08
N GLU A 204 -4.22 3.23 21.29
CA GLU A 204 -2.94 3.43 21.96
C GLU A 204 -1.81 2.74 21.21
N ASN A 205 -2.01 1.51 20.75
CA ASN A 205 -1.03 0.80 19.92
C ASN A 205 -0.78 1.53 18.59
N MET A 206 -1.80 2.09 17.95
CA MET A 206 -1.64 2.93 16.75
C MET A 206 -0.86 4.23 17.04
N LYS A 207 -1.07 4.86 18.21
CA LYS A 207 -0.29 6.04 18.64
C LYS A 207 1.15 5.67 18.97
N TYR A 208 1.38 4.55 19.64
CA TYR A 208 2.74 4.04 19.92
C TYR A 208 3.47 3.69 18.62
N ALA A 209 2.82 3.00 17.68
CA ALA A 209 3.39 2.72 16.38
C ALA A 209 3.78 4.02 15.64
N ALA A 210 2.94 5.06 15.70
CA ALA A 210 3.24 6.35 15.10
C ALA A 210 4.40 7.08 15.84
N ALA A 211 4.46 7.01 17.18
CA ALA A 211 5.52 7.63 17.98
C ALA A 211 6.85 6.87 17.86
N GLU A 212 6.83 5.54 17.83
CA GLU A 212 8.02 4.71 17.60
C GLU A 212 8.54 4.85 16.18
N ASN A 213 7.66 4.97 15.18
CA ASN A 213 8.04 5.33 13.82
C ASN A 213 8.80 6.66 13.80
N ALA A 214 8.32 7.69 14.49
CA ALA A 214 9.02 8.96 14.61
C ALA A 214 10.39 8.85 15.32
N ALA A 215 10.52 7.95 16.31
CA ALA A 215 11.78 7.74 17.04
C ALA A 215 12.80 6.89 16.27
N VAL A 216 12.35 5.99 15.38
CA VAL A 216 13.20 5.12 14.56
C VAL A 216 13.69 5.85 13.31
N PHE A 217 12.97 6.87 12.84
CA PHE A 217 13.24 7.60 11.61
C PHE A 217 13.66 9.07 11.83
N GLY A 218 13.75 9.53 13.09
CA GLY A 218 14.19 10.87 13.53
C GLY A 218 15.74 10.98 13.66
#